data_0af29d70384ef3200f5620ec13865d54
#
_entry.id   0af29d70384ef3200f5620ec13865d54
#
_cell.length_a   1.000
_cell.length_b   1.000
_cell.length_c   1.000
_cell.angle_alpha   90.00
_cell.angle_beta   90.00
_cell.angle_gamma   90.00
#
_symmetry.space_group_name_H-M   'P 1'
#
loop_
_entity.id
_entity.type
_entity.pdbx_description
1 polymer ?
#
loop_
_entity_poly.entity_id
_entity_poly.type
_entity_poly.pdbx_seq_one_letter_code
_entity_poly.pdbx_strand_id
1 'polypeptide(L)'
;TIREALRTQFDADELPALHRSSFESAGSGVVEDWHETVKVLSEGVAAVVRRASMKGSDLLLEGVHLIPGAQILNDWRGAGGIACGVVLYVEEGGRHQRFIMRRERHNNRGLAHYLDNLDRIREIQNEMVSNGRDAGWLVMDASAQDDPVGMVEASFE
;
A
#
# COMPACT_ATOMS: atom_id res chain seq x y z
N THR A 1 9.60 6.98 6.75
CA THR A 1 9.05 5.71 6.24
C THR A 1 10.14 4.66 6.06
N ILE A 2 9.78 3.36 5.95
CA ILE A 2 10.74 2.27 5.68
C ILE A 2 11.53 2.57 4.40
N ARG A 3 10.85 3.01 3.36
CA ARG A 3 11.46 3.36 2.07
C ARG A 3 12.52 4.46 2.21
N GLU A 4 12.21 5.54 2.92
CA GLU A 4 13.18 6.63 3.12
C GLU A 4 14.39 6.18 3.94
N ALA A 5 14.19 5.32 4.94
CA ALA A 5 15.30 4.76 5.70
C ALA A 5 16.24 3.91 4.80
N LEU A 6 15.69 3.10 3.90
CA LEU A 6 16.49 2.31 2.96
C LEU A 6 17.22 3.18 1.93
N ARG A 7 16.61 4.26 1.47
CA ARG A 7 17.24 5.23 0.54
C ARG A 7 18.48 5.91 1.12
N THR A 8 18.67 5.93 2.42
CA THR A 8 19.89 6.45 3.03
C THR A 8 21.06 5.46 2.96
N GLN A 9 20.80 4.20 2.62
CA GLN A 9 21.78 3.11 2.59
C GLN A 9 22.10 2.65 1.17
N PHE A 10 21.15 2.75 0.24
CA PHE A 10 21.26 2.28 -1.12
C PHE A 10 20.94 3.42 -2.09
N ASP A 11 21.80 3.64 -3.06
CA ASP A 11 21.58 4.64 -4.09
C ASP A 11 20.71 4.13 -5.26
N ALA A 12 20.46 4.99 -6.25
CA ALA A 12 19.59 4.66 -7.38
C ALA A 12 20.22 3.67 -8.37
N ASP A 13 21.54 3.57 -8.41
CA ASP A 13 22.26 2.63 -9.26
C ASP A 13 22.25 1.23 -8.63
N GLU A 14 22.33 1.15 -7.30
CA GLU A 14 22.26 -0.11 -6.56
C GLU A 14 20.85 -0.69 -6.50
N LEU A 15 19.84 0.14 -6.19
CA LEU A 15 18.44 -0.29 -6.07
C LEU A 15 17.47 0.69 -6.77
N PRO A 16 17.39 0.68 -8.10
CA PRO A 16 16.52 1.59 -8.86
C PRO A 16 15.06 1.56 -8.44
N ALA A 17 14.51 0.37 -8.14
CA ALA A 17 13.14 0.17 -7.70
C ALA A 17 12.80 0.92 -6.41
N LEU A 18 13.79 1.18 -5.55
CA LEU A 18 13.64 1.95 -4.32
C LEU A 18 13.43 3.45 -4.59
N HIS A 19 13.94 3.96 -5.69
CA HIS A 19 14.01 5.39 -6.02
C HIS A 19 12.92 5.86 -6.99
N ARG A 20 12.27 4.96 -7.73
CA ARG A 20 11.13 5.31 -8.62
C ARG A 20 9.80 5.30 -7.87
N SER A 21 8.78 6.00 -8.38
CA SER A 21 7.41 5.88 -7.88
C SER A 21 6.84 4.51 -8.20
N SER A 22 5.90 4.02 -7.39
CA SER A 22 5.30 2.67 -7.54
C SER A 22 4.64 2.44 -8.90
N PHE A 23 4.20 3.51 -9.53
CA PHE A 23 3.51 3.50 -10.83
C PHE A 23 4.42 3.90 -12.01
N GLU A 24 5.67 4.25 -11.78
CA GLU A 24 6.62 4.53 -12.86
C GLU A 24 7.02 3.25 -13.58
N SER A 25 7.15 3.35 -14.93
CA SER A 25 7.56 2.22 -15.74
C SER A 25 9.04 1.91 -15.58
N ALA A 26 9.34 0.62 -15.43
CA ALA A 26 10.69 0.08 -15.55
C ALA A 26 10.86 -0.77 -16.83
N GLY A 27 9.80 -0.90 -17.63
CA GLY A 27 9.84 -1.56 -18.94
C GLY A 27 9.26 -2.97 -18.97
N SER A 28 8.80 -3.52 -17.85
CA SER A 28 8.17 -4.87 -17.80
C SER A 28 6.65 -4.74 -18.00
N GLY A 29 5.93 -4.42 -16.97
CA GLY A 29 4.49 -4.20 -16.97
C GLY A 29 4.13 -3.39 -15.74
N VAL A 30 2.87 -2.96 -15.61
CA VAL A 30 2.49 -2.12 -14.47
C VAL A 30 2.62 -2.87 -13.15
N VAL A 31 2.05 -4.06 -13.11
CA VAL A 31 2.01 -4.90 -11.90
C VAL A 31 3.40 -5.47 -11.59
N GLU A 32 4.14 -5.90 -12.61
CA GLU A 32 5.51 -6.41 -12.47
C GLU A 32 6.45 -5.33 -11.93
N ASP A 33 6.42 -4.12 -12.49
CA ASP A 33 7.23 -2.98 -12.06
C ASP A 33 6.92 -2.59 -10.60
N TRP A 34 5.63 -2.65 -10.23
CA TRP A 34 5.20 -2.41 -8.86
C TRP A 34 5.68 -3.52 -7.91
N HIS A 35 5.58 -4.80 -8.31
CA HIS A 35 6.07 -5.92 -7.52
C HIS A 35 7.58 -5.86 -7.24
N GLU A 36 8.38 -5.36 -8.19
CA GLU A 36 9.81 -5.12 -7.93
C GLU A 36 10.02 -4.11 -6.79
N THR A 37 9.25 -3.02 -6.76
CA THR A 37 9.31 -2.04 -5.68
C THR A 37 8.85 -2.63 -4.35
N VAL A 38 7.81 -3.46 -4.36
CA VAL A 38 7.34 -4.18 -3.16
C VAL A 38 8.42 -5.12 -2.64
N LYS A 39 9.06 -5.90 -3.53
CA LYS A 39 10.10 -6.86 -3.18
C LYS A 39 11.27 -6.20 -2.44
N VAL A 40 11.72 -5.04 -2.90
CA VAL A 40 12.82 -4.29 -2.24
C VAL A 40 12.44 -3.85 -0.82
N LEU A 41 11.15 -3.59 -0.55
CA LEU A 41 10.66 -3.14 0.75
C LEU A 41 10.24 -4.27 1.69
N SER A 42 10.04 -5.49 1.17
CA SER A 42 9.42 -6.60 1.90
C SER A 42 10.15 -6.98 3.19
N GLU A 43 11.48 -7.05 3.16
CA GLU A 43 12.29 -7.38 4.35
C GLU A 43 12.18 -6.29 5.43
N GLY A 44 12.16 -5.02 5.04
CA GLY A 44 11.96 -3.90 5.96
C GLY A 44 10.58 -3.93 6.60
N VAL A 45 9.54 -4.22 5.82
CA VAL A 45 8.17 -4.40 6.32
C VAL A 45 8.11 -5.57 7.30
N ALA A 46 8.64 -6.73 6.93
CA ALA A 46 8.66 -7.92 7.79
C ALA A 46 9.41 -7.66 9.10
N ALA A 47 10.52 -6.93 9.07
CA ALA A 47 11.28 -6.58 10.27
C ALA A 47 10.48 -5.69 11.23
N VAL A 48 9.74 -4.70 10.71
CA VAL A 48 8.87 -3.82 11.52
C VAL A 48 7.74 -4.61 12.16
N VAL A 49 7.04 -5.45 11.39
CA VAL A 49 5.95 -6.31 11.89
C VAL A 49 6.47 -7.24 12.98
N ARG A 50 7.55 -7.97 12.73
CA ARG A 50 8.17 -8.87 13.71
C ARG A 50 8.57 -8.14 14.99
N ARG A 51 9.17 -6.95 14.87
CA ARG A 51 9.59 -6.15 16.03
C ARG A 51 8.39 -5.72 16.88
N ALA A 52 7.31 -5.25 16.26
CA ALA A 52 6.10 -4.84 16.96
C ALA A 52 5.43 -6.03 17.66
N SER A 53 5.29 -7.16 16.96
CA SER A 53 4.75 -8.40 17.51
C SER A 53 5.54 -8.88 18.73
N MET A 54 6.88 -8.96 18.63
CA MET A 54 7.74 -9.39 19.76
C MET A 54 7.66 -8.46 20.98
N LYS A 55 7.32 -7.19 20.77
CA LYS A 55 7.15 -6.20 21.84
C LYS A 55 5.74 -6.15 22.43
N GLY A 56 4.77 -6.82 21.80
CA GLY A 56 3.36 -6.67 22.12
C GLY A 56 2.86 -5.22 21.90
N SER A 57 3.40 -4.53 20.91
CA SER A 57 3.05 -3.14 20.62
C SER A 57 2.02 -3.07 19.51
N ASP A 58 1.08 -2.14 19.59
CA ASP A 58 0.18 -1.84 18.49
C ASP A 58 0.95 -1.35 17.27
N LEU A 59 0.47 -1.71 16.09
CA LEU A 59 1.06 -1.33 14.82
C LEU A 59 0.00 -0.95 13.80
N LEU A 60 0.05 0.28 13.31
CA LEU A 60 -0.63 0.70 12.08
C LEU A 60 0.40 0.76 10.96
N LEU A 61 0.21 -0.06 9.93
CA LEU A 61 1.07 -0.12 8.77
C LEU A 61 0.26 0.25 7.53
N GLU A 62 0.73 1.24 6.77
CA GLU A 62 0.05 1.74 5.59
C GLU A 62 1.00 1.91 4.40
N GLY A 63 0.50 1.73 3.19
CA GLY A 63 1.23 2.06 1.98
C GLY A 63 0.89 1.14 0.80
N VAL A 64 1.08 1.69 -0.40
CA VAL A 64 0.88 1.00 -1.68
C VAL A 64 1.83 -0.20 -1.89
N HIS A 65 2.85 -0.34 -1.07
CA HIS A 65 3.81 -1.45 -1.13
C HIS A 65 3.48 -2.61 -0.18
N LEU A 66 2.32 -2.56 0.47
CA LEU A 66 1.80 -3.67 1.26
C LEU A 66 0.88 -4.50 0.38
N ILE A 67 1.37 -5.61 -0.14
CA ILE A 67 0.51 -6.54 -0.89
C ILE A 67 -0.43 -7.22 0.10
N PRO A 68 -1.76 -7.12 -0.11
CA PRO A 68 -2.71 -7.87 0.70
C PRO A 68 -2.42 -9.36 0.61
N GLY A 69 -2.30 -9.99 1.78
CA GLY A 69 -2.03 -11.42 1.88
C GLY A 69 -2.42 -11.95 3.25
N ALA A 70 -2.79 -13.21 3.31
CA ALA A 70 -3.21 -13.84 4.56
C ALA A 70 -2.05 -13.99 5.55
N GLN A 71 -0.82 -14.19 5.06
CA GLN A 71 0.33 -14.55 5.90
C GLN A 71 0.63 -13.48 6.96
N ILE A 72 0.68 -12.19 6.57
CA ILE A 72 1.02 -11.12 7.52
C ILE A 72 0.02 -11.02 8.69
N LEU A 73 -1.28 -11.23 8.40
CA LEU A 73 -2.33 -11.23 9.42
C LEU A 73 -2.28 -12.50 10.27
N ASN A 74 -2.01 -13.64 9.64
CA ASN A 74 -1.92 -14.93 10.33
C ASN A 74 -0.71 -14.97 11.28
N ASP A 75 0.43 -14.44 10.87
CA ASP A 75 1.62 -14.37 11.72
C ASP A 75 1.36 -13.48 12.94
N TRP A 76 0.68 -12.35 12.77
CA TRP A 76 0.30 -11.47 13.87
C TRP A 76 -0.69 -12.13 14.83
N ARG A 77 -1.73 -12.78 14.29
CA ARG A 77 -2.74 -13.52 15.08
C ARG A 77 -2.13 -14.73 15.78
N GLY A 78 -1.20 -15.43 15.11
CA GLY A 78 -0.46 -16.55 15.70
C GLY A 78 0.42 -16.15 16.89
N ALA A 79 0.83 -14.89 16.97
CA ALA A 79 1.52 -14.31 18.11
C ALA A 79 0.56 -13.79 19.21
N GLY A 80 -0.74 -14.04 19.09
CA GLY A 80 -1.77 -13.63 20.06
C GLY A 80 -2.34 -12.24 19.85
N GLY A 81 -2.04 -11.59 18.73
CA GLY A 81 -2.55 -10.26 18.39
C GLY A 81 -3.86 -10.32 17.60
N ILE A 82 -4.58 -9.20 17.60
CA ILE A 82 -5.74 -8.96 16.73
C ILE A 82 -5.26 -8.18 15.51
N ALA A 83 -5.71 -8.55 14.31
CA ALA A 83 -5.29 -7.89 13.06
C ALA A 83 -6.43 -7.79 12.05
N CYS A 84 -6.51 -6.64 11.40
CA CYS A 84 -7.38 -6.37 10.27
C CYS A 84 -6.54 -5.86 9.08
N GLY A 85 -6.78 -6.43 7.91
CA GLY A 85 -6.25 -5.92 6.64
C GLY A 85 -7.34 -5.13 5.93
N VAL A 86 -6.97 -3.97 5.38
CA VAL A 86 -7.89 -3.08 4.67
C VAL A 86 -7.27 -2.65 3.35
N VAL A 87 -8.02 -2.77 2.26
CA VAL A 87 -7.71 -2.14 0.97
C VAL A 87 -8.66 -0.99 0.74
N LEU A 88 -8.13 0.21 0.66
CA LEU A 88 -8.89 1.39 0.25
C LEU A 88 -8.73 1.59 -1.25
N TYR A 89 -9.84 1.69 -1.97
CA TYR A 89 -9.84 1.97 -3.39
C TYR A 89 -10.80 3.11 -3.74
N VAL A 90 -10.77 3.59 -4.94
CA VAL A 90 -11.71 4.57 -5.48
C VAL A 90 -12.32 4.01 -6.74
N GLU A 91 -13.62 3.69 -6.70
CA GLU A 91 -14.34 3.06 -7.82
C GLU A 91 -14.34 3.96 -9.06
N GLU A 92 -14.77 5.20 -8.93
CA GLU A 92 -14.93 6.12 -10.04
C GLU A 92 -13.63 6.87 -10.39
N GLY A 93 -13.15 6.72 -11.63
CA GLY A 93 -11.92 7.34 -12.10
C GLY A 93 -11.90 8.87 -11.97
N GLY A 94 -13.01 9.54 -12.22
CA GLY A 94 -13.10 10.99 -12.03
C GLY A 94 -13.00 11.43 -10.57
N ARG A 95 -13.47 10.63 -9.61
CA ARG A 95 -13.25 10.87 -8.18
C ARG A 95 -11.81 10.63 -7.79
N HIS A 96 -11.20 9.56 -8.31
CA HIS A 96 -9.78 9.27 -8.07
C HIS A 96 -8.90 10.44 -8.54
N GLN A 97 -9.14 10.95 -9.74
CA GLN A 97 -8.47 12.13 -10.26
C GLN A 97 -8.64 13.35 -9.33
N ARG A 98 -9.85 13.63 -8.85
CA ARG A 98 -10.12 14.73 -7.91
C ARG A 98 -9.38 14.58 -6.59
N PHE A 99 -9.27 13.35 -6.05
CA PHE A 99 -8.50 13.10 -4.82
C PHE A 99 -7.02 13.37 -5.02
N ILE A 100 -6.44 12.93 -6.14
CA ILE A 100 -5.05 13.24 -6.51
C ILE A 100 -4.85 14.76 -6.61
N MET A 101 -5.72 15.46 -7.34
CA MET A 101 -5.66 16.91 -7.48
C MET A 101 -5.74 17.65 -6.12
N ARG A 102 -6.59 17.17 -5.21
CA ARG A 102 -6.73 17.75 -3.87
C ARG A 102 -5.47 17.54 -3.04
N ARG A 103 -4.91 16.33 -3.08
CA ARG A 103 -3.68 15.96 -2.35
C ARG A 103 -2.48 16.77 -2.82
N GLU A 104 -2.28 16.89 -4.12
CA GLU A 104 -1.11 17.55 -4.71
C GLU A 104 -1.10 19.07 -4.55
N ARG A 105 -2.19 19.69 -4.11
CA ARG A 105 -2.19 21.12 -3.73
C ARG A 105 -1.24 21.43 -2.58
N HIS A 106 -0.86 20.43 -1.79
CA HIS A 106 -0.02 20.56 -0.59
C HIS A 106 1.35 19.87 -0.72
N ASN A 107 1.63 19.24 -1.86
CA ASN A 107 2.87 18.51 -2.11
C ASN A 107 3.61 19.09 -3.33
N ASN A 108 4.93 19.20 -3.23
CA ASN A 108 5.80 19.68 -4.33
C ASN A 108 5.94 18.68 -5.51
N ARG A 109 5.24 17.56 -5.50
CA ARG A 109 5.23 16.63 -6.63
C ARG A 109 4.29 17.14 -7.68
N GLY A 110 4.76 17.23 -8.92
CA GLY A 110 3.96 17.77 -10.02
C GLY A 110 2.66 16.98 -10.23
N LEU A 111 1.52 17.66 -10.16
CA LEU A 111 0.20 17.07 -10.41
C LEU A 111 0.15 16.33 -11.75
N ALA A 112 0.79 16.87 -12.79
CA ALA A 112 0.88 16.24 -14.10
C ALA A 112 1.44 14.82 -14.03
N HIS A 113 2.51 14.59 -13.27
CA HIS A 113 3.12 13.28 -13.12
C HIS A 113 2.13 12.19 -12.61
N TYR A 114 1.22 12.55 -11.69
CA TYR A 114 0.19 11.61 -11.24
C TYR A 114 -0.93 11.42 -12.24
N LEU A 115 -1.35 12.49 -12.91
CA LEU A 115 -2.43 12.43 -13.89
C LEU A 115 -2.03 11.66 -15.14
N ASP A 116 -0.79 11.86 -15.61
CA ASP A 116 -0.23 11.14 -16.76
C ASP A 116 -0.08 9.63 -16.49
N ASN A 117 0.00 9.24 -15.24
CA ASN A 117 0.12 7.84 -14.81
C ASN A 117 -1.15 7.29 -14.14
N LEU A 118 -2.29 7.98 -14.26
CA LEU A 118 -3.51 7.58 -13.57
C LEU A 118 -3.96 6.16 -13.92
N ASP A 119 -3.85 5.75 -15.17
CA ASP A 119 -4.22 4.40 -15.60
C ASP A 119 -3.35 3.33 -14.93
N ARG A 120 -2.05 3.56 -14.83
CA ARG A 120 -1.12 2.68 -14.13
C ARG A 120 -1.44 2.61 -12.62
N ILE A 121 -1.74 3.74 -12.00
CA ILE A 121 -2.16 3.81 -10.59
C ILE A 121 -3.43 2.99 -10.38
N ARG A 122 -4.39 3.07 -11.29
CA ARG A 122 -5.63 2.30 -11.21
C ARG A 122 -5.43 0.81 -11.46
N GLU A 123 -4.49 0.43 -12.31
CA GLU A 123 -4.14 -0.98 -12.53
C GLU A 123 -3.54 -1.61 -11.26
N ILE A 124 -2.62 -0.91 -10.58
CA ILE A 124 -2.10 -1.33 -9.27
C ILE A 124 -3.23 -1.41 -8.22
N GLN A 125 -4.14 -0.41 -8.20
CA GLN A 125 -5.32 -0.46 -7.33
C GLN A 125 -6.16 -1.71 -7.55
N ASN A 126 -6.43 -2.06 -8.81
CA ASN A 126 -7.23 -3.23 -9.16
C ASN A 126 -6.56 -4.53 -8.71
N GLU A 127 -5.24 -4.63 -8.87
CA GLU A 127 -4.45 -5.76 -8.36
C GLU A 127 -4.53 -5.86 -6.83
N MET A 128 -4.38 -4.74 -6.12
CA MET A 128 -4.53 -4.71 -4.66
C MET A 128 -5.94 -5.11 -4.20
N VAL A 129 -6.98 -4.67 -4.92
CA VAL A 129 -8.38 -5.04 -4.65
C VAL A 129 -8.59 -6.54 -4.85
N SER A 130 -8.05 -7.12 -5.93
CA SER A 130 -8.12 -8.56 -6.18
C SER A 130 -7.44 -9.35 -5.06
N ASN A 131 -6.19 -9.02 -4.77
CA ASN A 131 -5.41 -9.66 -3.71
C ASN A 131 -6.07 -9.51 -2.32
N GLY A 132 -6.69 -8.35 -2.06
CA GLY A 132 -7.41 -8.10 -0.82
C GLY A 132 -8.63 -9.01 -0.64
N ARG A 133 -9.43 -9.17 -1.70
CA ARG A 133 -10.57 -10.09 -1.70
C ARG A 133 -10.13 -11.53 -1.50
N ASP A 134 -9.10 -11.97 -2.21
CA ASP A 134 -8.57 -13.33 -2.11
C ASP A 134 -7.98 -13.64 -0.73
N ALA A 135 -7.40 -12.63 -0.08
CA ALA A 135 -6.83 -12.75 1.26
C ALA A 135 -7.84 -12.53 2.40
N GLY A 136 -9.09 -12.21 2.08
CA GLY A 136 -10.13 -11.92 3.09
C GLY A 136 -9.95 -10.60 3.83
N TRP A 137 -9.28 -9.63 3.21
CA TRP A 137 -9.18 -8.28 3.74
C TRP A 137 -10.47 -7.49 3.49
N LEU A 138 -10.73 -6.47 4.30
CA LEU A 138 -11.78 -5.50 3.99
C LEU A 138 -11.39 -4.72 2.73
N VAL A 139 -12.31 -4.66 1.77
CA VAL A 139 -12.11 -3.89 0.53
C VAL A 139 -13.15 -2.79 0.49
N MET A 140 -12.73 -1.55 0.66
CA MET A 140 -13.62 -0.40 0.86
C MET A 140 -13.39 0.70 -0.18
N ASP A 141 -14.47 1.17 -0.79
CA ASP A 141 -14.42 2.40 -1.59
C ASP A 141 -14.32 3.62 -0.68
N ALA A 142 -13.16 4.27 -0.68
CA ALA A 142 -12.87 5.46 0.11
C ALA A 142 -13.79 6.66 -0.20
N SER A 143 -14.57 6.58 -1.28
CA SER A 143 -15.49 7.64 -1.71
C SER A 143 -16.95 7.40 -1.37
N ALA A 144 -17.31 6.19 -0.91
CA ALA A 144 -18.71 5.75 -0.78
C ALA A 144 -19.07 5.19 0.61
N GLN A 145 -18.09 5.07 1.52
CA GLN A 145 -18.37 4.52 2.85
C GLN A 145 -18.86 5.59 3.82
N ASP A 146 -20.00 5.33 4.44
CA ASP A 146 -20.57 6.24 5.47
C ASP A 146 -19.89 6.05 6.84
N ASP A 147 -19.47 4.81 7.17
CA ASP A 147 -18.79 4.49 8.43
C ASP A 147 -17.62 3.51 8.22
N PRO A 148 -16.50 3.95 7.67
CA PRO A 148 -15.34 3.11 7.44
C PRO A 148 -14.68 2.65 8.76
N VAL A 149 -14.77 3.42 9.84
CA VAL A 149 -14.19 3.08 11.13
C VAL A 149 -14.97 1.95 11.79
N GLY A 150 -16.30 2.03 11.82
CA GLY A 150 -17.16 0.98 12.35
C GLY A 150 -16.99 -0.35 11.60
N MET A 151 -16.75 -0.32 10.27
CA MET A 151 -16.43 -1.54 9.51
C MET A 151 -15.11 -2.18 9.96
N VAL A 152 -14.10 -1.38 10.27
CA VAL A 152 -12.82 -1.90 10.79
C VAL A 152 -13.00 -2.46 12.20
N GLU A 153 -13.70 -1.73 13.07
CA GLU A 153 -13.99 -2.18 14.46
C GLU A 153 -14.74 -3.52 14.47
N ALA A 154 -15.77 -3.65 13.63
CA ALA A 154 -16.52 -4.90 13.50
C ALA A 154 -15.66 -6.09 13.01
N SER A 155 -14.54 -5.84 12.37
CA SER A 155 -13.62 -6.89 11.92
C SER A 155 -12.72 -7.44 13.03
N PHE A 156 -12.69 -6.80 14.19
CA PHE A 156 -11.94 -7.25 15.37
C PHE A 156 -12.78 -8.14 16.31
N GLU A 157 -14.09 -8.22 16.10
CA GLU A 157 -15.01 -9.09 16.84
C GLU A 157 -15.03 -10.53 16.26
#